data_cf6a403f66484618dc75ff31fd2dc552
#
_entry.id   cf6a403f66484618dc75ff31fd2dc552
#
_cell.length_a   1.000
_cell.length_b   1.000
_cell.length_c   1.000
_cell.angle_alpha   90.00
_cell.angle_beta   90.00
_cell.angle_gamma   90.00
#
_symmetry.space_group_name_H-M   'P 1'
#
loop_
_entity.id
_entity.type
_entity.pdbx_description
1 polymer ?
#
loop_
_entity_poly.entity_id
_entity_poly.type
_entity_poly.pdbx_seq_one_letter_code
_entity_poly.pdbx_strand_id
1 'polypeptide(L)'
;MKNSFDEKILEEANDWIKANQKVVLATVVQTWGSSPRPAGSRMVVNENGDFSGSVSGGCVESAVVRECVGIIKENKPFKKIEFKVSNESAWEVGLACGGEIVVYLEKIN
;
A
#
# COMPACT_ATOMS: atom_id res chain seq x y z
N MET A 1 0.99 -11.31 -19.25
CA MET A 1 -0.48 -11.30 -19.15
C MET A 1 -0.91 -10.37 -18.02
N LYS A 2 -1.82 -9.46 -18.32
CA LYS A 2 -2.31 -8.54 -17.31
C LYS A 2 -3.17 -9.27 -16.29
N ASN A 3 -2.94 -8.97 -15.04
CA ASN A 3 -3.77 -9.45 -13.95
C ASN A 3 -5.02 -8.57 -13.89
N SER A 4 -6.21 -9.16 -13.94
CA SER A 4 -7.47 -8.42 -13.86
C SER A 4 -7.57 -7.60 -12.57
N PHE A 5 -6.94 -8.05 -11.50
CA PHE A 5 -6.85 -7.35 -10.23
C PHE A 5 -6.09 -6.02 -10.38
N ASP A 6 -4.97 -6.02 -11.11
CA ASP A 6 -4.19 -4.80 -11.38
C ASP A 6 -4.96 -3.83 -12.25
N GLU A 7 -5.69 -4.32 -13.23
CA GLU A 7 -6.53 -3.47 -14.08
C GLU A 7 -7.58 -2.74 -13.25
N LYS A 8 -8.20 -3.43 -12.31
CA LYS A 8 -9.21 -2.84 -11.43
C LYS A 8 -8.61 -1.75 -10.55
N ILE A 9 -7.43 -1.96 -10.02
CA ILE A 9 -6.72 -0.99 -9.21
C ILE A 9 -6.44 0.28 -10.01
N LEU A 10 -5.96 0.13 -11.23
CA LEU A 10 -5.64 1.25 -12.10
C LEU A 10 -6.89 2.02 -12.54
N GLU A 11 -7.99 1.32 -12.80
CA GLU A 11 -9.27 1.95 -13.11
C GLU A 11 -9.77 2.80 -11.95
N GLU A 12 -9.71 2.27 -10.75
CA GLU A 12 -10.11 2.97 -9.54
C GLU A 12 -9.28 4.24 -9.34
N ALA A 13 -7.96 4.13 -9.49
CA ALA A 13 -7.06 5.27 -9.41
C ALA A 13 -7.40 6.33 -10.44
N ASN A 14 -7.66 5.91 -11.66
CA ASN A 14 -8.01 6.83 -12.75
C ASN A 14 -9.33 7.57 -12.46
N ASP A 15 -10.32 6.86 -11.92
CA ASP A 15 -11.61 7.47 -11.56
C ASP A 15 -11.41 8.53 -10.47
N TRP A 16 -10.57 8.27 -9.49
CA TRP A 16 -10.27 9.23 -8.44
C TRP A 16 -9.54 10.47 -8.99
N ILE A 17 -8.60 10.26 -9.90
CA ILE A 17 -7.87 11.36 -10.54
C ILE A 17 -8.83 12.25 -11.34
N LYS A 18 -9.76 11.64 -12.07
CA LYS A 18 -10.78 12.36 -12.82
C LYS A 18 -11.70 13.17 -11.90
N ALA A 19 -11.88 12.73 -10.67
CA ALA A 19 -12.67 13.42 -9.66
C ALA A 19 -11.85 14.46 -8.89
N ASN A 20 -10.63 14.77 -9.35
CA ASN A 20 -9.71 15.74 -8.74
C ASN A 20 -9.21 15.30 -7.35
N GLN A 21 -9.19 14.02 -7.09
CA GLN A 21 -8.63 13.50 -5.83
C GLN A 21 -7.16 13.14 -6.01
N LYS A 22 -6.38 13.37 -4.97
CA LYS A 22 -4.98 12.95 -4.94
C LYS A 22 -4.91 11.46 -4.68
N VAL A 23 -3.97 10.79 -5.35
CA VAL A 23 -3.84 9.33 -5.30
C VAL A 23 -2.39 8.95 -5.08
N VAL A 24 -2.18 7.93 -4.24
CA VAL A 24 -0.88 7.32 -3.99
C VAL A 24 -0.93 5.86 -4.43
N LEU A 25 0.09 5.44 -5.14
CA LEU A 25 0.29 4.04 -5.50
C LEU A 25 1.28 3.42 -4.52
N ALA A 26 0.86 2.34 -3.87
CA ALA A 26 1.71 1.58 -2.95
C ALA A 26 2.08 0.27 -3.62
N THR A 27 3.37 -0.02 -3.70
CA THR A 27 3.88 -1.22 -4.35
C THR A 27 4.80 -1.97 -3.41
N VAL A 28 4.60 -3.28 -3.29
CA VAL A 28 5.51 -4.14 -2.53
C VAL A 28 6.77 -4.32 -3.37
N VAL A 29 7.89 -3.85 -2.86
CA VAL A 29 9.18 -3.94 -3.58
C VAL A 29 10.05 -5.06 -3.06
N GLN A 30 9.79 -5.54 -1.83
CA GLN A 30 10.60 -6.60 -1.22
C GLN A 30 9.81 -7.30 -0.12
N THR A 31 9.96 -8.61 -0.02
CA THR A 31 9.31 -9.41 1.02
C THR A 31 10.27 -10.46 1.55
N TRP A 32 10.11 -10.82 2.83
CA TRP A 32 10.85 -11.92 3.45
C TRP A 32 9.92 -12.70 4.36
N GLY A 33 10.24 -13.97 4.54
CA GLY A 33 9.51 -14.82 5.48
C GLY A 33 8.11 -15.12 4.98
N SER A 34 7.15 -15.04 5.89
CA SER A 34 5.77 -15.49 5.68
C SER A 34 4.85 -14.45 5.07
N SER A 35 5.41 -13.46 4.38
CA SER A 35 4.57 -12.43 3.75
C SER A 35 3.57 -13.08 2.79
N PRO A 36 2.25 -12.79 2.91
CA PRO A 36 1.23 -13.46 2.10
C PRO A 36 1.13 -12.94 0.67
N ARG A 37 1.70 -11.77 0.39
CA ARG A 37 1.66 -11.20 -0.96
C ARG A 37 3.06 -11.05 -1.51
N PRO A 38 3.28 -11.38 -2.79
CA PRO A 38 4.60 -11.29 -3.40
C PRO A 38 5.01 -9.85 -3.70
N ALA A 39 6.30 -9.64 -3.93
CA ALA A 39 6.80 -8.39 -4.48
C ALA A 39 6.06 -8.09 -5.80
N GLY A 40 5.79 -6.81 -6.04
CA GLY A 40 4.99 -6.38 -7.19
C GLY A 40 3.50 -6.22 -6.89
N SER A 41 3.03 -6.69 -5.75
CA SER A 41 1.65 -6.47 -5.32
C SER A 41 1.42 -4.98 -5.08
N ARG A 42 0.24 -4.50 -5.43
CA ARG A 42 -0.08 -3.07 -5.43
C ARG A 42 -1.40 -2.75 -4.76
N MET A 43 -1.49 -1.54 -4.22
CA MET A 43 -2.76 -0.95 -3.83
C MET A 43 -2.72 0.55 -4.13
N VAL A 44 -3.88 1.15 -4.31
CA VAL A 44 -4.00 2.60 -4.48
C VAL A 44 -4.84 3.17 -3.35
N VAL A 45 -4.48 4.38 -2.93
CA VAL A 45 -5.15 5.07 -1.82
C VAL A 45 -5.42 6.51 -2.25
N ASN A 46 -6.62 7.00 -1.99
CA ASN A 46 -6.96 8.39 -2.28
C ASN A 46 -6.83 9.28 -1.04
N GLU A 47 -7.05 10.56 -1.22
CA GLU A 47 -6.92 11.54 -0.14
C GLU A 47 -7.93 11.36 0.99
N ASN A 48 -9.02 10.65 0.75
CA ASN A 48 -10.03 10.35 1.76
C ASN A 48 -9.74 9.06 2.53
N GLY A 49 -8.68 8.35 2.17
CA GLY A 49 -8.33 7.09 2.79
C GLY A 49 -9.05 5.87 2.20
N ASP A 50 -9.77 6.05 1.11
CA ASP A 50 -10.34 4.91 0.37
C ASP A 50 -9.22 4.20 -0.37
N PHE A 51 -9.30 2.89 -0.48
CA PHE A 51 -8.25 2.13 -1.14
C PHE A 51 -8.79 0.96 -1.93
N SER A 52 -7.98 0.50 -2.87
CA SER A 52 -8.26 -0.68 -3.69
C SER A 52 -6.96 -1.47 -3.84
N GLY A 53 -7.05 -2.79 -3.81
CA GLY A 53 -5.88 -3.66 -3.89
C GLY A 53 -5.38 -4.08 -2.53
N SER A 54 -4.21 -4.71 -2.52
CA SER A 54 -3.62 -5.22 -1.29
C SER A 54 -2.11 -5.38 -1.45
N VAL A 55 -1.37 -5.13 -0.36
CA VAL A 55 0.08 -5.34 -0.32
C VAL A 55 0.47 -6.44 0.65
N SER A 56 -0.41 -6.84 1.54
CA SER A 56 -0.08 -7.80 2.60
C SER A 56 -1.18 -8.82 2.90
N GLY A 57 -2.26 -8.79 2.12
CA GLY A 57 -3.38 -9.71 2.36
C GLY A 57 -4.18 -9.39 3.61
N GLY A 58 -4.15 -8.14 4.07
CA GLY A 58 -4.90 -7.67 5.23
C GLY A 58 -4.05 -7.36 6.45
N CYS A 59 -2.75 -7.62 6.41
CA CYS A 59 -1.90 -7.45 7.58
C CYS A 59 -1.56 -5.99 7.89
N VAL A 60 -1.20 -5.19 6.88
CA VAL A 60 -0.72 -3.83 7.10
C VAL A 60 -1.45 -2.76 6.29
N GLU A 61 -2.56 -3.10 5.64
CA GLU A 61 -3.27 -2.14 4.78
C GLU A 61 -3.65 -0.86 5.51
N SER A 62 -4.14 -0.96 6.74
CA SER A 62 -4.49 0.21 7.53
C SER A 62 -3.31 1.16 7.75
N ALA A 63 -2.15 0.59 8.03
CA ALA A 63 -0.93 1.38 8.22
C ALA A 63 -0.49 2.04 6.92
N VAL A 64 -0.57 1.31 5.81
CA VAL A 64 -0.24 1.84 4.48
C VAL A 64 -1.18 2.99 4.11
N VAL A 65 -2.48 2.84 4.33
CA VAL A 65 -3.46 3.90 4.07
C VAL A 65 -3.10 5.15 4.85
N ARG A 66 -2.78 5.01 6.13
CA ARG A 66 -2.41 6.14 6.98
C ARG A 66 -1.18 6.87 6.45
N GLU A 67 -0.17 6.12 6.05
CA GLU A 67 1.05 6.70 5.49
C GLU A 67 0.79 7.39 4.15
N CYS A 68 -0.06 6.80 3.30
CA CYS A 68 -0.43 7.41 2.03
C CYS A 68 -1.16 8.74 2.22
N VAL A 69 -2.12 8.79 3.11
CA VAL A 69 -2.83 10.04 3.43
C VAL A 69 -1.84 11.07 3.97
N GLY A 70 -0.88 10.62 4.78
CA GLY A 70 0.17 11.48 5.31
C GLY A 70 1.01 12.14 4.22
N ILE A 71 1.46 11.38 3.22
CA ILE A 71 2.27 11.95 2.16
C ILE A 71 1.47 12.88 1.24
N ILE A 72 0.18 12.64 1.09
CA ILE A 72 -0.70 13.56 0.37
C ILE A 72 -0.79 14.89 1.11
N LYS A 73 -1.03 14.86 2.41
CA LYS A 73 -1.12 16.07 3.24
C LYS A 73 0.18 16.86 3.28
N GLU A 74 1.30 16.16 3.34
CA GLU A 74 2.62 16.77 3.37
C GLU A 74 3.13 17.14 1.99
N ASN A 75 2.42 16.73 0.94
CA ASN A 75 2.79 16.94 -0.45
C ASN A 75 4.17 16.37 -0.79
N LYS A 76 4.48 15.21 -0.23
CA LYS A 76 5.72 14.49 -0.53
C LYS A 76 5.53 13.63 -1.78
N PRO A 77 6.53 13.53 -2.66
CA PRO A 77 6.38 12.75 -3.90
C PRO A 77 6.42 11.25 -3.68
N PHE A 78 7.16 10.78 -2.69
CA PHE A 78 7.29 9.35 -2.42
C PHE A 78 7.74 9.09 -0.99
N LYS A 79 7.59 7.84 -0.56
CA LYS A 79 8.09 7.36 0.73
C LYS A 79 8.28 5.85 0.66
N LYS A 80 9.33 5.34 1.24
CA LYS A 80 9.55 3.90 1.41
C LYS A 80 9.27 3.54 2.87
N ILE A 81 8.50 2.48 3.09
CA ILE A 81 8.14 2.01 4.42
C ILE A 81 8.57 0.57 4.59
N GLU A 82 9.18 0.26 5.72
CA GLU A 82 9.54 -1.10 6.08
C GLU A 82 8.67 -1.55 7.25
N PHE A 83 8.02 -2.71 7.07
CA PHE A 83 7.27 -3.37 8.13
C PHE A 83 8.05 -4.61 8.53
N LYS A 84 8.70 -4.56 9.68
CA LYS A 84 9.45 -5.69 10.22
C LYS A 84 8.69 -6.26 11.40
N VAL A 85 8.61 -7.57 11.45
CA VAL A 85 7.83 -8.26 12.45
C VAL A 85 8.74 -9.08 13.35
N SER A 86 8.97 -8.61 14.57
CA SER A 86 9.36 -9.45 15.67
C SER A 86 8.07 -9.93 16.34
N ASN A 87 8.13 -10.94 17.21
CA ASN A 87 6.93 -11.44 17.88
C ASN A 87 6.14 -10.35 18.61
N GLU A 88 6.82 -9.39 19.20
CA GLU A 88 6.18 -8.29 19.90
C GLU A 88 5.61 -7.25 18.93
N SER A 89 6.37 -6.90 17.91
CA SER A 89 5.96 -5.93 16.90
C SER A 89 4.76 -6.40 16.09
N ALA A 90 4.62 -7.71 15.89
CA ALA A 90 3.50 -8.30 15.16
C ALA A 90 2.16 -7.91 15.78
N TRP A 91 2.10 -7.87 17.09
CA TRP A 91 0.87 -7.51 17.81
C TRP A 91 0.57 -6.03 17.69
N GLU A 92 1.59 -5.19 17.77
CA GLU A 92 1.43 -3.73 17.74
C GLU A 92 1.00 -3.21 16.37
N VAL A 93 1.56 -3.78 15.30
CA VAL A 93 1.25 -3.33 13.95
C VAL A 93 0.18 -4.15 13.25
N GLY A 94 -0.33 -5.17 13.92
CA GLY A 94 -1.34 -6.05 13.34
C GLY A 94 -0.82 -6.97 12.25
N LEU A 95 0.49 -7.19 12.20
CA LEU A 95 1.11 -8.04 11.19
C LEU A 95 1.21 -9.48 11.69
N ALA A 96 0.04 -10.13 11.78
CA ALA A 96 -0.07 -11.47 12.31
C ALA A 96 0.54 -12.54 11.42
N CYS A 97 0.81 -12.21 10.15
CA CYS A 97 1.36 -13.15 9.18
C CYS A 97 2.87 -13.34 9.31
N GLY A 98 3.56 -12.51 10.08
CA GLY A 98 5.00 -12.58 10.25
C GLY A 98 5.78 -12.07 9.05
N GLY A 99 7.10 -12.20 9.08
CA GLY A 99 7.99 -11.81 7.98
C GLY A 99 8.24 -10.31 7.91
N GLU A 100 8.81 -9.90 6.80
CA GLU A 100 9.12 -8.49 6.53
C GLU A 100 8.56 -8.10 5.17
N ILE A 101 8.15 -6.83 5.05
CA ILE A 101 7.64 -6.29 3.80
C ILE A 101 8.13 -4.86 3.64
N VAL A 102 8.60 -4.52 2.45
CA VAL A 102 8.98 -3.16 2.10
C VAL A 102 8.02 -2.65 1.05
N VAL A 103 7.38 -1.52 1.34
CA VAL A 103 6.38 -0.92 0.47
C VAL A 103 6.86 0.45 0.02
N TYR A 104 6.80 0.69 -1.28
CA TYR A 104 7.14 1.98 -1.86
C TYR A 104 5.85 2.73 -2.18
N LEU A 105 5.73 3.92 -1.63
CA LEU A 105 4.57 4.79 -1.84
C LEU A 105 4.97 5.90 -2.80
N GLU A 106 4.18 6.13 -3.85
CA GLU A 106 4.43 7.23 -4.74
C GLU A 106 3.13 7.97 -5.08
N LYS A 107 3.20 9.27 -4.97
CA LYS A 107 2.08 10.16 -5.32
C LYS A 107 2.05 10.30 -6.84
N ILE A 108 0.95 9.90 -7.48
CA ILE A 108 0.87 9.86 -8.94
C ILE A 108 0.20 11.08 -9.55
N ASN A 109 -0.28 12.00 -8.75
CA ASN A 109 -0.82 13.28 -9.24
C ASN A 109 -0.56 14.47 -8.26
#